data_6ac42743e82731b9c5795561f30803be
#
_entry.id   6ac42743e82731b9c5795561f30803be
#
_cell.length_a   1.000
_cell.length_b   1.000
_cell.length_c   1.000
_cell.angle_alpha   90.00
_cell.angle_beta   90.00
_cell.angle_gamma   90.00
#
_symmetry.space_group_name_H-M   'P 1'
#
loop_
_entity.id
_entity.type
_entity.pdbx_description
1 polymer ?
#
loop_
_entity_poly.entity_id
_entity_poly.type
_entity_poly.pdbx_seq_one_letter_code
_entity_poly.pdbx_strand_id
1 'polypeptide(L)' 'MSIDIPTALKANIHIEYGHLQPILDWCDRNCEAEYRYLDIDYHSDHGRWEFLFESEKDYVAFLMWKK' A
#
# COMPACT_ATOMS: atom_id res chain seq x y z
N MET A 1 -2.28 21.41 -14.71
CA MET A 1 -2.43 20.97 -14.32
C MET A 1 -2.02 20.48 -13.48
N SER A 2 -1.89 20.27 -12.89
CA SER A 2 -1.62 19.87 -12.21
C SER A 2 -1.50 18.98 -11.69
N ILE A 3 -1.28 18.47 -11.28
CA ILE A 3 -1.12 17.59 -11.08
C ILE A 3 -0.81 17.04 -10.07
N ASP A 4 -0.83 16.86 -9.31
CA ASP A 4 -0.74 16.49 -8.32
C ASP A 4 -0.72 15.36 -7.96
N ILE A 5 -0.72 14.80 -7.93
CA ILE A 5 -0.62 13.78 -7.86
C ILE A 5 -0.25 12.91 -6.97
N PRO A 6 0.67 12.69 -6.48
CA PRO A 6 1.08 11.61 -5.69
C PRO A 6 0.28 11.33 -4.51
N THR A 7 -0.32 12.30 -3.93
CA THR A 7 -1.13 12.02 -2.78
C THR A 7 -2.36 11.20 -3.12
N ALA A 8 -2.68 11.12 -4.40
CA ALA A 8 -3.82 10.34 -4.81
C ALA A 8 -3.54 8.85 -4.81
N LEU A 9 -2.29 8.46 -4.65
CA LEU A 9 -1.93 7.05 -4.72
C LEU A 9 -1.73 6.44 -3.35
N LYS A 10 -2.67 6.72 -2.46
CA LYS A 10 -2.63 6.19 -1.11
C LYS A 10 -3.72 5.16 -0.92
N ALA A 11 -3.38 4.04 -0.34
CA ALA A 11 -4.35 3.00 -0.04
C ALA A 11 -4.32 2.72 1.45
N ASN A 12 -5.48 2.87 2.09
CA ASN A 12 -5.62 2.56 3.50
C ASN A 12 -6.30 1.21 3.63
N ILE A 13 -5.64 0.28 4.30
CA ILE A 13 -6.20 -1.05 4.45
C ILE A 13 -6.07 -1.47 5.90
N HIS A 14 -6.94 -2.39 6.30
CA HIS A 14 -6.89 -2.99 7.61
C HIS A 14 -6.14 -4.31 7.50
N ILE A 15 -5.10 -4.47 8.28
CA ILE A 15 -4.27 -5.67 8.24
C ILE A 15 -4.44 -6.40 9.55
N GLU A 16 -4.77 -7.67 9.47
CA GLU A 16 -4.90 -8.48 10.64
C GLU A 16 -3.55 -9.03 11.06
N TYR A 17 -3.50 -9.47 12.30
CA TYR A 17 -2.27 -9.96 12.86
C TYR A 17 -1.65 -11.04 11.98
N GLY A 18 -0.40 -10.88 11.65
CA GLY A 18 0.31 -11.85 10.85
C GLY A 18 0.12 -11.74 9.35
N HIS A 19 -0.65 -10.76 8.88
CA HIS A 19 -0.95 -10.64 7.46
C HIS A 19 -0.13 -9.56 6.76
N LEU A 20 0.75 -8.89 7.47
CA LEU A 20 1.53 -7.81 6.86
C LEU A 20 2.58 -8.36 5.89
N GLN A 21 3.27 -9.42 6.29
CA GLN A 21 4.36 -9.93 5.47
C GLN A 21 3.91 -10.38 4.09
N PRO A 22 2.79 -11.12 3.97
CA PRO A 22 2.33 -11.50 2.63
C PRO A 22 2.04 -10.29 1.74
N ILE A 23 1.56 -9.19 2.34
CA ILE A 23 1.27 -7.99 1.57
C ILE A 23 2.56 -7.36 1.09
N LEU A 24 3.56 -7.29 1.94
CA LEU A 24 4.85 -6.73 1.54
C LEU A 24 5.50 -7.60 0.47
N ASP A 25 5.36 -8.91 0.59
CA ASP A 25 5.91 -9.81 -0.41
C ASP A 25 5.25 -9.59 -1.76
N TRP A 26 3.93 -9.39 -1.75
CA TRP A 26 3.22 -9.12 -2.99
C TRP A 26 3.73 -7.84 -3.64
N CYS A 27 3.91 -6.81 -2.83
CA CYS A 27 4.41 -5.54 -3.36
C CYS A 27 5.82 -5.69 -3.93
N ASP A 28 6.66 -6.44 -3.25
CA ASP A 28 8.03 -6.64 -3.74
C ASP A 28 8.05 -7.33 -5.08
N ARG A 29 7.11 -8.22 -5.32
CA ARG A 29 7.10 -8.98 -6.56
C ARG A 29 6.40 -8.24 -7.69
N ASN A 30 5.43 -7.42 -7.37
CA ASN A 30 4.53 -6.89 -8.39
C ASN A 30 4.69 -5.41 -8.65
N CYS A 31 5.21 -4.65 -7.71
CA CYS A 31 5.36 -3.22 -7.91
C CYS A 31 6.58 -2.94 -8.77
N GLU A 32 6.41 -2.09 -9.76
CA GLU A 32 7.51 -1.72 -10.64
C GLU A 32 8.25 -0.50 -10.13
N ALA A 33 7.59 0.31 -9.33
CA ALA A 33 8.19 1.49 -8.75
C ALA A 33 8.25 1.34 -7.25
N GLU A 34 8.83 2.31 -6.59
CA GLU A 34 8.93 2.25 -5.15
C GLU A 34 7.58 2.40 -4.49
N TYR A 35 7.45 1.80 -3.33
CA TYR A 35 6.26 1.96 -2.52
C TYR A 35 6.69 2.18 -1.07
N ARG A 36 5.78 2.74 -0.28
CA ARG A 36 6.04 2.98 1.13
C ARG A 36 4.82 2.56 1.92
N TYR A 37 5.02 2.33 3.19
CA TYR A 37 3.92 1.97 4.06
C TYR A 37 4.19 2.49 5.45
N LEU A 38 3.11 2.74 6.18
CA LEU A 38 3.25 3.14 7.57
C LEU A 38 2.04 2.68 8.36
N ASP A 39 2.28 2.50 9.64
CA ASP A 39 1.30 1.98 10.58
C ASP A 39 0.55 3.16 11.18
N ILE A 40 -0.70 3.32 10.78
CA ILE A 40 -1.49 4.46 11.23
C ILE A 40 -1.88 4.31 12.69
N ASP A 41 -2.16 3.09 13.13
CA ASP A 41 -2.64 2.82 14.48
C ASP A 41 -1.54 2.49 15.45
N TYR A 42 -0.30 2.47 15.01
CA TYR A 42 0.86 2.22 15.85
C TYR A 42 0.85 0.85 16.51
N HIS A 43 0.23 -0.12 15.87
CA HIS A 43 0.32 -1.52 16.25
C HIS A 43 1.36 -2.18 15.37
N SER A 44 2.17 -3.05 15.92
CA SER A 44 3.33 -3.51 15.17
C SER A 44 2.97 -4.29 13.93
N ASP A 45 1.91 -5.09 13.93
CA ASP A 45 1.63 -5.89 12.74
C ASP A 45 0.14 -6.08 12.47
N HIS A 46 -0.70 -5.26 13.07
CA HIS A 46 -2.13 -5.30 12.75
C HIS A 46 -2.70 -3.90 12.93
N GLY A 47 -3.93 -3.70 12.48
CA GLY A 47 -4.54 -2.41 12.54
C GLY A 47 -4.59 -1.78 11.16
N ARG A 48 -4.68 -0.48 11.10
CA ARG A 48 -4.78 0.21 9.82
C ARG A 48 -3.42 0.63 9.35
N TRP A 49 -3.18 0.40 8.06
CA TRP A 49 -1.91 0.73 7.43
C TRP A 49 -2.17 1.55 6.19
N GLU A 50 -1.27 2.46 5.91
CA GLU A 50 -1.36 3.28 4.71
C GLU A 50 -0.23 2.89 3.78
N PHE A 51 -0.58 2.57 2.53
CA PHE A 51 0.41 2.25 1.52
C PHE A 51 0.42 3.36 0.49
N LEU A 52 1.62 3.82 0.15
CA LEU A 52 1.80 4.88 -0.83
C LEU A 52 2.59 4.33 -2.00
N PHE A 53 2.10 4.59 -3.20
CA PHE A 53 2.73 4.07 -4.40
C PHE A 53 3.20 5.23 -5.28
N GLU A 54 4.30 5.01 -5.98
CA GLU A 54 4.78 6.02 -6.90
C GLU A 54 4.28 5.77 -8.32
N SER A 55 3.73 4.60 -8.57
CA SER A 55 3.20 4.26 -9.88
C SER A 55 1.71 4.05 -9.79
N GLU A 56 0.95 4.72 -10.65
CA GLU A 56 -0.48 4.53 -10.67
C GLU A 56 -0.82 3.09 -11.03
N LYS A 57 -0.03 2.50 -11.89
CA LYS A 57 -0.23 1.12 -12.29
C LYS A 57 -0.12 0.19 -11.09
N ASP A 58 0.88 0.42 -10.24
CA ASP A 58 1.06 -0.39 -9.05
C ASP A 58 -0.09 -0.18 -8.08
N TYR A 59 -0.53 1.07 -7.94
CA TYR A 59 -1.61 1.41 -7.05
C TYR A 59 -2.90 0.69 -7.47
N VAL A 60 -3.23 0.74 -8.74
CA VAL A 60 -4.44 0.09 -9.23
C VAL A 60 -4.34 -1.42 -9.06
N ALA A 61 -3.18 -1.98 -9.35
CA ALA A 61 -3.00 -3.42 -9.18
C ALA A 61 -3.17 -3.84 -7.74
N PHE A 62 -2.65 -3.02 -6.81
CA PHE A 62 -2.78 -3.31 -5.40
C PHE A 62 -4.25 -3.30 -4.98
N LEU A 63 -5.00 -2.30 -5.41
CA LEU A 63 -6.40 -2.21 -5.06
C LEU A 63 -7.19 -3.39 -5.58
N MET A 64 -6.89 -3.81 -6.79
CA MET A 64 -7.58 -4.95 -7.37
C MET A 64 -7.24 -6.24 -6.64
N TRP A 65 -6.01 -6.35 -6.22
CA TRP A 65 -5.58 -7.55 -5.50
C TRP A 65 -6.22 -7.64 -4.12
N LYS A 66 -6.35 -6.50 -3.44
CA LYS A 66 -6.89 -6.48 -2.08
C LYS A 66 -8.41 -6.42 -2.04
N LYS A 67 -9.04 -6.34 -3.18
CA LYS A 67 -10.46 -6.16 -3.25
C LYS A 67 -11.30 -7.26 -2.65
#